data_f5c5272c7935bfd74d9ca6a51d2d7e7b
#
_entry.id   f5c5272c7935bfd74d9ca6a51d2d7e7b
#
_cell.length_a   1.000
_cell.length_b   1.000
_cell.length_c   1.000
_cell.angle_alpha   90.00
_cell.angle_beta   90.00
_cell.angle_gamma   90.00
#
_symmetry.space_group_name_H-M   'P 1'
#
loop_
_entity.id
_entity.type
_entity.pdbx_description
1 polymer ?
#
loop_
_entity_poly.entity_id
_entity_poly.type
_entity_poly.pdbx_seq_one_letter_code
_entity_poly.pdbx_strand_id
1 'polypeptide(L)'
;PTISTLKELKKSGYKTESIKDELKRNLTQVLKAGKKTFEKIHGYENSVIPQLERAILAGHNINFLGLRGQAKTRLARQMVNLLDEWIPVIKGSEINDDPISPISSKGKEIIKNLGDKTEIDWIHRNERFYEKLATPDVSVADLIGDLDPIKAASLKLSYSDERVIHFGMIPRANRCIFVVNELPDLQARIQVSLFSILEEKEIQIRGFKLRIPLDIQFVFTANPEDYTNRGSIVTPLKDRIGSQILTHYPLSINIAKKITKQESNISPDDKKNILIPEVAKDLVEQINFIARSSEYVDAKSGISTRTVSYTHLR
;
A
#
# COMPACT_ATOMS: atom_id res chain seq x y z
N PRO A 1 -3.74 17.55 -16.25
CA PRO A 1 -3.51 17.13 -17.66
C PRO A 1 -4.62 17.66 -18.57
N THR A 2 -4.26 18.00 -19.81
CA THR A 2 -5.20 18.62 -20.79
C THR A 2 -5.79 17.60 -21.77
N ILE A 3 -5.21 16.40 -21.84
CA ILE A 3 -5.62 15.31 -22.75
C ILE A 3 -6.91 14.68 -22.23
N SER A 4 -7.94 14.65 -23.07
CA SER A 4 -9.28 14.12 -22.71
C SER A 4 -9.75 12.94 -23.57
N THR A 5 -9.01 12.59 -24.63
CA THR A 5 -9.40 11.53 -25.56
C THR A 5 -8.26 10.54 -25.82
N LEU A 6 -8.62 9.30 -26.16
CA LEU A 6 -7.66 8.25 -26.52
C LEU A 6 -6.79 8.64 -27.72
N LYS A 7 -7.36 9.36 -28.70
CA LYS A 7 -6.62 9.87 -29.87
C LYS A 7 -5.49 10.81 -29.48
N GLU A 8 -5.78 11.75 -28.58
CA GLU A 8 -4.79 12.70 -28.07
C GLU A 8 -3.71 11.98 -27.26
N LEU A 9 -4.11 11.02 -26.42
CA LEU A 9 -3.18 10.21 -25.63
C LEU A 9 -2.20 9.42 -26.53
N LYS A 10 -2.69 8.78 -27.60
CA LYS A 10 -1.82 8.08 -28.56
C LYS A 10 -0.84 9.05 -29.24
N LYS A 11 -1.29 10.27 -29.57
CA LYS A 11 -0.42 11.29 -30.17
C LYS A 11 0.64 11.84 -29.21
N SER A 12 0.37 11.84 -27.90
CA SER A 12 1.34 12.28 -26.89
C SER A 12 2.52 11.31 -26.69
N GLY A 13 2.46 10.12 -27.29
CA GLY A 13 3.49 9.09 -27.14
C GLY A 13 3.41 8.31 -25.82
N TYR A 14 2.26 8.38 -25.11
CA TYR A 14 2.04 7.60 -23.90
C TYR A 14 2.21 6.10 -24.18
N LYS A 15 2.91 5.43 -23.26
CA LYS A 15 3.10 3.98 -23.31
C LYS A 15 2.60 3.36 -22.01
N THR A 16 1.90 2.25 -22.13
CA THR A 16 1.51 1.42 -20.98
C THR A 16 2.73 0.92 -20.25
N GLU A 17 2.76 1.10 -18.95
CA GLU A 17 3.82 0.65 -18.06
C GLU A 17 3.18 -0.01 -16.84
N SER A 18 3.80 -1.07 -16.30
CA SER A 18 3.33 -1.66 -15.06
C SER A 18 3.68 -0.77 -13.87
N ILE A 19 2.88 -0.82 -12.79
CA ILE A 19 3.18 -0.04 -11.57
C ILE A 19 4.57 -0.37 -11.00
N LYS A 20 5.02 -1.61 -11.16
CA LYS A 20 6.34 -2.03 -10.68
C LYS A 20 7.47 -1.42 -11.52
N ASP A 21 7.29 -1.34 -12.82
CA ASP A 21 8.26 -0.68 -13.71
C ASP A 21 8.25 0.83 -13.51
N GLU A 22 7.09 1.45 -13.33
CA GLU A 22 6.93 2.86 -12.97
C GLU A 22 7.70 3.20 -11.68
N LEU A 23 7.48 2.44 -10.61
CA LEU A 23 8.19 2.61 -9.33
C LEU A 23 9.70 2.45 -9.50
N LYS A 24 10.14 1.44 -10.25
CA LYS A 24 11.56 1.16 -10.54
C LYS A 24 12.19 2.29 -11.35
N ARG A 25 11.51 2.78 -12.38
CA ARG A 25 11.96 3.88 -13.23
C ARG A 25 12.15 5.15 -12.41
N ASN A 26 11.14 5.53 -11.64
CA ASN A 26 11.15 6.75 -10.83
C ASN A 26 12.16 6.67 -9.68
N LEU A 27 12.26 5.52 -8.99
CA LEU A 27 13.30 5.30 -7.99
C LEU A 27 14.69 5.43 -8.59
N THR A 28 14.93 4.84 -9.76
CA THR A 28 16.22 4.94 -10.45
C THR A 28 16.59 6.39 -10.78
N GLN A 29 15.61 7.20 -11.18
CA GLN A 29 15.83 8.64 -11.44
C GLN A 29 16.20 9.41 -10.15
N VAL A 30 15.49 9.14 -9.05
CA VAL A 30 15.76 9.77 -7.74
C VAL A 30 17.19 9.43 -7.27
N LEU A 31 17.57 8.14 -7.34
CA LEU A 31 18.89 7.68 -6.94
C LEU A 31 20.01 8.25 -7.83
N LYS A 32 19.82 8.29 -9.16
CA LYS A 32 20.79 8.92 -10.08
C LYS A 32 20.97 10.42 -9.83
N ALA A 33 19.90 11.08 -9.37
CA ALA A 33 19.96 12.50 -9.01
C ALA A 33 20.58 12.75 -7.62
N GLY A 34 21.03 11.70 -6.92
CA GLY A 34 21.59 11.81 -5.56
C GLY A 34 20.59 12.30 -4.51
N LYS A 35 19.28 12.25 -4.81
CA LYS A 35 18.23 12.67 -3.88
C LYS A 35 17.90 11.54 -2.90
N LYS A 36 17.53 11.93 -1.68
CA LYS A 36 17.03 10.99 -0.69
C LYS A 36 15.62 10.54 -1.07
N THR A 37 15.39 9.26 -0.93
CA THR A 37 14.07 8.67 -0.91
C THR A 37 13.40 8.84 0.45
N PHE A 38 12.32 8.57 0.84
CA PHE A 38 11.76 8.49 2.20
C PHE A 38 12.26 9.54 3.21
N GLU A 39 12.33 10.82 2.80
CA GLU A 39 12.96 11.92 3.57
C GLU A 39 12.41 12.10 5.00
N LYS A 40 11.14 11.74 5.25
CA LYS A 40 10.48 11.89 6.54
C LYS A 40 10.60 10.64 7.44
N ILE A 41 11.51 9.73 7.12
CA ILE A 41 11.79 8.52 7.88
C ILE A 41 13.20 8.66 8.45
N HIS A 42 13.35 8.53 9.75
CA HIS A 42 14.63 8.65 10.44
C HIS A 42 15.04 7.32 11.08
N GLY A 43 16.35 7.03 11.01
CA GLY A 43 16.96 5.85 11.63
C GLY A 43 16.91 4.58 10.77
N TYR A 44 16.43 4.69 9.54
CA TYR A 44 16.35 3.58 8.59
C TYR A 44 17.27 3.76 7.37
N GLU A 45 18.06 4.81 7.35
CA GLU A 45 18.89 5.23 6.22
C GLU A 45 19.89 4.14 5.81
N ASN A 46 20.41 3.37 6.78
CA ASN A 46 21.43 2.33 6.56
C ASN A 46 20.88 0.90 6.76
N SER A 47 19.58 0.72 6.99
CA SER A 47 18.99 -0.58 7.30
C SER A 47 17.78 -0.90 6.43
N VAL A 48 16.63 -0.31 6.73
CA VAL A 48 15.35 -0.62 6.10
C VAL A 48 15.22 0.02 4.72
N ILE A 49 15.62 1.30 4.56
CA ILE A 49 15.48 2.03 3.30
C ILE A 49 16.26 1.35 2.16
N PRO A 50 17.55 0.97 2.31
CA PRO A 50 18.27 0.27 1.23
C PRO A 50 17.67 -1.08 0.87
N GLN A 51 17.04 -1.78 1.82
CA GLN A 51 16.34 -3.04 1.56
C GLN A 51 15.05 -2.78 0.77
N LEU A 52 14.30 -1.75 1.13
CA LEU A 52 13.09 -1.32 0.43
C LEU A 52 13.39 -0.88 -1.00
N GLU A 53 14.42 -0.10 -1.21
CA GLU A 53 14.88 0.33 -2.54
C GLU A 53 15.25 -0.88 -3.41
N ARG A 54 16.00 -1.83 -2.88
CA ARG A 54 16.31 -3.09 -3.61
C ARG A 54 15.07 -3.90 -3.93
N ALA A 55 14.10 -3.99 -3.01
CA ALA A 55 12.85 -4.68 -3.25
C ALA A 55 12.04 -4.04 -4.39
N ILE A 56 11.96 -2.71 -4.43
CA ILE A 56 11.31 -1.95 -5.50
C ILE A 56 12.04 -2.16 -6.84
N LEU A 57 13.36 -2.07 -6.86
CA LEU A 57 14.16 -2.29 -8.08
C LEU A 57 14.02 -3.72 -8.62
N ALA A 58 13.83 -4.70 -7.74
CA ALA A 58 13.57 -6.09 -8.10
C ALA A 58 12.11 -6.36 -8.51
N GLY A 59 11.19 -5.40 -8.36
CA GLY A 59 9.76 -5.56 -8.66
C GLY A 59 9.05 -6.52 -7.70
N HIS A 60 9.56 -6.68 -6.47
CA HIS A 60 8.97 -7.59 -5.48
C HIS A 60 7.75 -6.99 -4.80
N ASN A 61 6.82 -7.85 -4.40
CA ASN A 61 5.88 -7.52 -3.33
C ASN A 61 6.65 -7.50 -2.00
N ILE A 62 6.22 -6.67 -1.06
CA ILE A 62 7.00 -6.34 0.13
C ILE A 62 6.22 -6.73 1.37
N ASN A 63 6.88 -7.36 2.34
CA ASN A 63 6.33 -7.55 3.68
C ASN A 63 7.23 -6.89 4.72
N PHE A 64 6.71 -5.89 5.41
CA PHE A 64 7.38 -5.30 6.56
C PHE A 64 7.08 -6.08 7.83
N LEU A 65 8.13 -6.66 8.41
CA LEU A 65 8.08 -7.40 9.66
C LEU A 65 8.62 -6.55 10.80
N GLY A 66 7.86 -6.42 11.86
CA GLY A 66 8.31 -5.71 13.04
C GLY A 66 7.19 -5.29 13.97
N LEU A 67 7.55 -4.83 15.14
CA LEU A 67 6.63 -4.45 16.20
C LEU A 67 5.79 -3.22 15.84
N ARG A 68 4.79 -2.95 16.66
CA ARG A 68 3.95 -1.76 16.50
C ARG A 68 4.76 -0.46 16.66
N GLY A 69 4.37 0.58 15.95
CA GLY A 69 5.04 1.88 16.04
C GLY A 69 6.37 2.00 15.28
N GLN A 70 6.74 1.00 14.49
CA GLN A 70 7.98 0.99 13.68
C GLN A 70 7.79 1.55 12.26
N ALA A 71 6.85 2.46 12.05
CA ALA A 71 6.60 3.21 10.80
C ALA A 71 6.34 2.37 9.54
N LYS A 72 5.93 1.08 9.66
CA LYS A 72 5.68 0.19 8.52
C LYS A 72 4.70 0.80 7.50
N THR A 73 3.52 1.20 7.94
CA THR A 73 2.51 1.83 7.08
C THR A 73 2.98 3.17 6.51
N ARG A 74 3.79 3.92 7.27
CA ARG A 74 4.35 5.20 6.80
C ARG A 74 5.34 4.99 5.66
N LEU A 75 6.18 3.96 5.73
CA LEU A 75 7.06 3.56 4.62
C LEU A 75 6.26 3.23 3.37
N ALA A 76 5.22 2.39 3.51
CA ALA A 76 4.34 2.05 2.39
C ALA A 76 3.67 3.28 1.78
N ARG A 77 3.16 4.19 2.62
CA ARG A 77 2.51 5.43 2.15
C ARG A 77 3.48 6.37 1.43
N GLN A 78 4.74 6.44 1.83
CA GLN A 78 5.74 7.25 1.15
C GLN A 78 6.14 6.70 -0.23
N MET A 79 5.90 5.41 -0.52
CA MET A 79 6.12 4.86 -1.85
C MET A 79 5.27 5.56 -2.93
N VAL A 80 4.16 6.20 -2.55
CA VAL A 80 3.32 7.01 -3.46
C VAL A 80 4.13 8.14 -4.11
N ASN A 81 5.16 8.67 -3.43
CA ASN A 81 6.02 9.71 -3.99
C ASN A 81 6.91 9.20 -5.15
N LEU A 82 7.00 7.88 -5.31
CA LEU A 82 7.68 7.24 -6.44
C LEU A 82 6.74 6.94 -7.62
N LEU A 83 5.45 7.26 -7.52
CA LEU A 83 4.51 7.17 -8.64
C LEU A 83 4.51 8.46 -9.45
N ASP A 84 4.16 8.35 -10.72
CA ASP A 84 3.90 9.50 -11.58
C ASP A 84 2.74 10.32 -11.00
N GLU A 85 2.82 11.63 -11.12
CA GLU A 85 1.82 12.53 -10.54
C GLU A 85 0.41 12.25 -11.04
N TRP A 86 0.28 11.92 -12.34
CA TRP A 86 -0.98 11.62 -12.99
C TRP A 86 -0.85 10.42 -13.92
N ILE A 87 -1.85 9.55 -13.91
CA ILE A 87 -1.99 8.47 -14.90
C ILE A 87 -3.34 8.56 -15.60
N PRO A 88 -3.40 8.22 -16.92
CA PRO A 88 -4.66 8.17 -17.64
C PRO A 88 -5.40 6.86 -17.35
N VAL A 89 -6.73 6.96 -17.26
CA VAL A 89 -7.66 5.82 -17.16
C VAL A 89 -8.83 6.01 -18.09
N ILE A 90 -9.50 4.92 -18.48
CA ILE A 90 -10.75 4.98 -19.24
C ILE A 90 -11.83 5.56 -18.34
N LYS A 91 -12.48 6.65 -18.75
CA LYS A 91 -13.60 7.22 -18.04
C LYS A 91 -14.74 6.23 -17.86
N GLY A 92 -15.18 6.05 -16.60
CA GLY A 92 -16.21 5.08 -16.25
C GLY A 92 -15.72 3.63 -16.08
N SER A 93 -14.42 3.38 -16.16
CA SER A 93 -13.84 2.10 -15.73
C SER A 93 -13.98 1.94 -14.21
N GLU A 94 -14.35 0.72 -13.79
CA GLU A 94 -14.45 0.39 -12.35
C GLU A 94 -13.10 -0.06 -11.74
N ILE A 95 -12.12 -0.39 -12.58
CA ILE A 95 -10.83 -0.96 -12.16
C ILE A 95 -9.62 -0.23 -12.75
N ASN A 96 -9.73 1.07 -12.97
CA ASN A 96 -8.63 1.92 -13.45
C ASN A 96 -7.96 1.39 -14.73
N ASP A 97 -8.77 0.96 -15.72
CA ASP A 97 -8.27 0.43 -16.99
C ASP A 97 -7.33 1.42 -17.70
N ASP A 98 -6.21 0.89 -18.19
CA ASP A 98 -5.33 1.65 -19.06
C ASP A 98 -6.01 1.87 -20.42
N PRO A 99 -6.05 3.12 -20.94
CA PRO A 99 -6.72 3.41 -22.20
C PRO A 99 -6.11 2.72 -23.42
N ILE A 100 -4.84 2.33 -23.36
CA ILE A 100 -4.18 1.61 -24.47
C ILE A 100 -4.33 0.09 -24.32
N SER A 101 -4.35 -0.41 -23.07
CA SER A 101 -4.39 -1.84 -22.77
C SER A 101 -5.41 -2.17 -21.68
N PRO A 102 -6.72 -2.05 -21.94
CA PRO A 102 -7.76 -2.34 -20.96
C PRO A 102 -7.78 -3.83 -20.62
N ILE A 103 -7.96 -4.13 -19.33
CA ILE A 103 -8.04 -5.51 -18.85
C ILE A 103 -9.48 -5.95 -18.60
N SER A 104 -10.38 -5.03 -18.18
CA SER A 104 -11.79 -5.34 -17.94
C SER A 104 -12.59 -5.52 -19.23
N SER A 105 -13.64 -6.34 -19.18
CA SER A 105 -14.59 -6.51 -20.29
C SER A 105 -15.29 -5.19 -20.61
N LYS A 106 -15.65 -4.41 -19.60
CA LYS A 106 -16.27 -3.07 -19.76
C LYS A 106 -15.33 -2.08 -20.46
N GLY A 107 -14.05 -2.03 -20.03
CA GLY A 107 -13.05 -1.17 -20.67
C GLY A 107 -12.82 -1.53 -22.14
N LYS A 108 -12.73 -2.82 -22.45
CA LYS A 108 -12.62 -3.31 -23.83
C LYS A 108 -13.83 -2.94 -24.67
N GLU A 109 -15.03 -3.07 -24.13
CA GLU A 109 -16.29 -2.71 -24.82
C GLU A 109 -16.37 -1.20 -25.10
N ILE A 110 -16.00 -0.34 -24.13
CA ILE A 110 -15.96 1.12 -24.31
C ILE A 110 -15.03 1.48 -25.48
N ILE A 111 -13.80 0.94 -25.49
CA ILE A 111 -12.86 1.22 -26.59
C ILE A 111 -13.37 0.66 -27.93
N LYS A 112 -13.98 -0.52 -27.94
CA LYS A 112 -14.55 -1.11 -29.16
C LYS A 112 -15.66 -0.22 -29.77
N ASN A 113 -16.48 0.38 -28.92
CA ASN A 113 -17.62 1.19 -29.34
C ASN A 113 -17.22 2.62 -29.73
N LEU A 114 -16.32 3.25 -28.97
CA LEU A 114 -15.96 4.66 -29.14
C LEU A 114 -14.64 4.87 -29.89
N GLY A 115 -13.78 3.83 -29.98
CA GLY A 115 -12.48 3.91 -30.63
C GLY A 115 -11.64 5.08 -30.10
N ASP A 116 -11.08 5.85 -31.00
CA ASP A 116 -10.24 7.03 -30.67
C ASP A 116 -10.98 8.18 -29.97
N LYS A 117 -12.32 8.15 -29.93
CA LYS A 117 -13.16 9.12 -29.20
C LYS A 117 -13.37 8.72 -27.73
N THR A 118 -12.80 7.60 -27.28
CA THR A 118 -12.88 7.18 -25.87
C THR A 118 -12.42 8.29 -24.97
N GLU A 119 -13.26 8.67 -24.01
CA GLU A 119 -12.94 9.69 -23.02
C GLU A 119 -11.97 9.13 -21.97
N ILE A 120 -11.05 9.97 -21.54
CA ILE A 120 -10.00 9.65 -20.57
C ILE A 120 -10.17 10.52 -19.33
N ASP A 121 -10.10 9.90 -18.17
CA ASP A 121 -9.94 10.57 -16.89
C ASP A 121 -8.48 10.41 -16.40
N TRP A 122 -8.10 11.23 -15.43
CA TRP A 122 -6.78 11.23 -14.85
C TRP A 122 -6.86 10.99 -13.36
N ILE A 123 -6.07 10.03 -12.88
CA ILE A 123 -5.96 9.72 -11.45
C ILE A 123 -4.66 10.30 -10.92
N HIS A 124 -4.75 11.09 -9.85
CA HIS A 124 -3.59 11.62 -9.16
C HIS A 124 -2.96 10.52 -8.27
N ARG A 125 -1.61 10.53 -8.15
CA ARG A 125 -0.88 9.51 -7.37
C ARG A 125 -1.38 9.33 -5.94
N ASN A 126 -1.91 10.36 -5.28
CA ASN A 126 -2.46 10.25 -3.93
C ASN A 126 -3.72 9.38 -3.85
N GLU A 127 -4.43 9.20 -4.95
CA GLU A 127 -5.60 8.33 -5.08
C GLU A 127 -5.20 6.89 -5.43
N ARG A 128 -3.93 6.67 -5.75
CA ARG A 128 -3.36 5.36 -6.11
C ARG A 128 -2.80 4.61 -4.89
N PHE A 129 -3.35 4.85 -3.72
CA PHE A 129 -2.96 4.19 -2.48
C PHE A 129 -4.19 3.65 -1.76
N TYR A 130 -4.26 2.36 -1.65
CA TYR A 130 -5.31 1.64 -0.94
C TYR A 130 -4.73 0.97 0.30
N GLU A 131 -5.46 1.01 1.40
CA GLU A 131 -5.03 0.43 2.67
C GLU A 131 -6.19 -0.29 3.33
N LYS A 132 -5.96 -1.53 3.74
CA LYS A 132 -6.91 -2.33 4.50
C LYS A 132 -6.22 -2.91 5.73
N LEU A 133 -6.83 -2.73 6.89
CA LEU A 133 -6.47 -3.47 8.08
C LEU A 133 -7.09 -4.87 7.99
N ALA A 134 -6.26 -5.89 8.14
CA ALA A 134 -6.72 -7.26 8.26
C ALA A 134 -7.39 -7.43 9.63
N THR A 135 -8.66 -7.77 9.61
CA THR A 135 -9.46 -8.10 10.80
C THR A 135 -10.24 -9.37 10.50
N PRO A 136 -10.63 -10.16 11.52
CA PRO A 136 -11.33 -11.43 11.29
C PRO A 136 -12.68 -11.31 10.58
N ASP A 137 -13.28 -10.12 10.60
CA ASP A 137 -14.57 -9.80 9.94
C ASP A 137 -14.41 -9.42 8.45
N VAL A 138 -13.19 -9.20 7.97
CA VAL A 138 -12.96 -8.92 6.54
C VAL A 138 -13.44 -10.10 5.69
N SER A 139 -14.26 -9.81 4.70
CA SER A 139 -14.81 -10.80 3.79
C SER A 139 -14.09 -10.85 2.45
N VAL A 140 -14.24 -11.97 1.72
CA VAL A 140 -13.79 -12.08 0.33
C VAL A 140 -14.50 -11.05 -0.55
N ALA A 141 -15.78 -10.78 -0.28
CA ALA A 141 -16.57 -9.78 -1.01
C ALA A 141 -15.97 -8.37 -0.90
N ASP A 142 -15.50 -7.98 0.30
CA ASP A 142 -14.90 -6.66 0.52
C ASP A 142 -13.60 -6.48 -0.27
N LEU A 143 -12.76 -7.52 -0.27
CA LEU A 143 -11.44 -7.43 -0.90
C LEU A 143 -11.47 -7.73 -2.39
N ILE A 144 -12.15 -8.79 -2.79
CA ILE A 144 -12.11 -9.30 -4.17
C ILE A 144 -13.37 -8.89 -4.93
N GLY A 145 -14.53 -9.08 -4.29
CA GLY A 145 -15.83 -8.76 -4.87
C GLY A 145 -16.83 -9.90 -4.72
N ASP A 146 -18.04 -9.63 -5.16
CA ASP A 146 -19.14 -10.58 -5.18
C ASP A 146 -20.02 -10.42 -6.41
N LEU A 147 -20.86 -11.39 -6.68
CA LEU A 147 -21.86 -11.29 -7.73
C LEU A 147 -22.98 -10.33 -7.32
N ASP A 148 -23.37 -9.46 -8.22
CA ASP A 148 -24.49 -8.54 -8.03
C ASP A 148 -25.75 -9.12 -8.70
N PRO A 149 -26.70 -9.67 -7.91
CA PRO A 149 -27.94 -10.24 -8.46
C PRO A 149 -28.80 -9.19 -9.17
N ILE A 150 -28.73 -7.93 -8.74
CA ILE A 150 -29.50 -6.84 -9.34
C ILE A 150 -28.95 -6.52 -10.73
N LYS A 151 -27.62 -6.42 -10.87
CA LYS A 151 -26.97 -6.26 -12.17
C LYS A 151 -27.27 -7.44 -13.10
N ALA A 152 -27.21 -8.68 -12.59
CA ALA A 152 -27.52 -9.88 -13.39
C ALA A 152 -28.95 -9.84 -13.92
N ALA A 153 -29.91 -9.53 -13.08
CA ALA A 153 -31.33 -9.44 -13.47
C ALA A 153 -31.58 -8.29 -14.45
N SER A 154 -31.06 -7.10 -14.17
CA SER A 154 -31.27 -5.89 -15.01
C SER A 154 -30.64 -6.02 -16.39
N LEU A 155 -29.44 -6.61 -16.47
CA LEU A 155 -28.72 -6.80 -17.71
C LEU A 155 -29.07 -8.12 -18.45
N LYS A 156 -29.90 -8.99 -17.81
CA LYS A 156 -30.27 -10.33 -18.31
C LYS A 156 -29.03 -11.18 -18.65
N LEU A 157 -28.00 -11.12 -17.80
CA LEU A 157 -26.74 -11.81 -17.99
C LEU A 157 -26.61 -13.01 -17.07
N SER A 158 -25.81 -14.00 -17.49
CA SER A 158 -25.43 -15.12 -16.64
C SER A 158 -24.52 -14.65 -15.50
N TYR A 159 -24.58 -15.34 -14.35
CA TYR A 159 -23.65 -15.12 -13.23
C TYR A 159 -22.17 -15.35 -13.58
N SER A 160 -21.87 -16.00 -14.69
CA SER A 160 -20.50 -16.16 -15.20
C SER A 160 -19.98 -14.95 -15.96
N ASP A 161 -20.81 -13.95 -16.22
CA ASP A 161 -20.41 -12.74 -16.93
C ASP A 161 -19.72 -11.74 -15.99
N GLU A 162 -18.54 -11.25 -16.36
CA GLU A 162 -17.77 -10.27 -15.56
C GLU A 162 -18.57 -9.01 -15.23
N ARG A 163 -19.50 -8.61 -16.10
CA ARG A 163 -20.31 -7.40 -15.94
C ARG A 163 -21.29 -7.44 -14.78
N VAL A 164 -21.61 -8.64 -14.27
CA VAL A 164 -22.47 -8.79 -13.07
C VAL A 164 -21.70 -8.76 -11.77
N ILE A 165 -20.40 -8.55 -11.81
CA ILE A 165 -19.57 -8.50 -10.63
C ILE A 165 -19.60 -7.10 -10.02
N HIS A 166 -19.67 -7.07 -8.69
CA HIS A 166 -19.31 -5.92 -7.87
C HIS A 166 -17.86 -6.12 -7.41
N PHE A 167 -16.94 -5.37 -7.99
CA PHE A 167 -15.52 -5.46 -7.66
C PHE A 167 -15.24 -4.95 -6.24
N GLY A 168 -14.47 -5.74 -5.49
CA GLY A 168 -13.94 -5.33 -4.19
C GLY A 168 -12.77 -4.35 -4.29
N MET A 169 -12.10 -4.12 -3.16
CA MET A 169 -11.02 -3.14 -3.08
C MET A 169 -9.81 -3.49 -3.97
N ILE A 170 -9.46 -4.77 -4.07
CA ILE A 170 -8.25 -5.21 -4.80
C ILE A 170 -8.38 -4.97 -6.30
N PRO A 171 -9.44 -5.41 -7.01
CA PRO A 171 -9.59 -5.09 -8.42
C PRO A 171 -9.66 -3.58 -8.69
N ARG A 172 -10.31 -2.81 -7.81
CA ARG A 172 -10.35 -1.33 -7.92
C ARG A 172 -9.00 -0.67 -7.73
N ALA A 173 -8.08 -1.34 -7.01
CA ALA A 173 -6.71 -0.88 -6.83
C ALA A 173 -5.77 -1.27 -7.98
N ASN A 174 -6.30 -1.67 -9.14
CA ASN A 174 -5.48 -1.89 -10.32
C ASN A 174 -4.64 -0.66 -10.64
N ARG A 175 -3.37 -0.85 -10.97
CA ARG A 175 -2.35 0.19 -11.20
C ARG A 175 -2.06 1.07 -9.96
N CYS A 176 -2.28 0.51 -8.74
CA CYS A 176 -2.12 1.20 -7.47
C CYS A 176 -1.27 0.40 -6.48
N ILE A 177 -0.84 1.06 -5.41
CA ILE A 177 -0.24 0.41 -4.24
C ILE A 177 -1.37 -0.07 -3.34
N PHE A 178 -1.37 -1.35 -2.98
CA PHE A 178 -2.34 -1.94 -2.06
C PHE A 178 -1.65 -2.46 -0.81
N VAL A 179 -2.00 -1.89 0.33
CA VAL A 179 -1.43 -2.23 1.64
C VAL A 179 -2.41 -3.09 2.44
N VAL A 180 -1.96 -4.26 2.88
CA VAL A 180 -2.67 -5.10 3.85
C VAL A 180 -1.93 -5.03 5.16
N ASN A 181 -2.49 -4.33 6.13
CA ASN A 181 -1.91 -4.24 7.46
C ASN A 181 -2.31 -5.43 8.32
N GLU A 182 -1.37 -5.92 9.14
CA GLU A 182 -1.54 -7.06 10.07
C GLU A 182 -1.99 -8.33 9.33
N LEU A 183 -1.29 -8.69 8.26
CA LEU A 183 -1.62 -9.83 7.37
C LEU A 183 -1.95 -11.14 8.12
N PRO A 184 -1.28 -11.53 9.24
CA PRO A 184 -1.61 -12.75 9.98
C PRO A 184 -3.04 -12.79 10.53
N ASP A 185 -3.68 -11.64 10.76
CA ASP A 185 -5.06 -11.55 11.26
C ASP A 185 -6.10 -11.86 10.17
N LEU A 186 -5.68 -11.91 8.90
CA LEU A 186 -6.55 -12.23 7.78
C LEU A 186 -6.87 -13.73 7.72
N GLN A 187 -8.13 -14.08 7.56
CA GLN A 187 -8.54 -15.48 7.46
C GLN A 187 -7.76 -16.24 6.36
N ALA A 188 -7.35 -17.47 6.64
CA ALA A 188 -6.55 -18.29 5.73
C ALA A 188 -7.14 -18.41 4.31
N ARG A 189 -8.48 -18.53 4.19
CA ARG A 189 -9.17 -18.58 2.89
C ARG A 189 -8.97 -17.33 2.05
N ILE A 190 -8.85 -16.16 2.69
CA ILE A 190 -8.62 -14.89 2.00
C ILE A 190 -7.15 -14.78 1.60
N GLN A 191 -6.24 -15.24 2.46
CA GLN A 191 -4.82 -15.31 2.12
C GLN A 191 -4.57 -16.23 0.90
N VAL A 192 -5.30 -17.34 0.78
CA VAL A 192 -5.25 -18.22 -0.41
C VAL A 192 -5.76 -17.48 -1.64
N SER A 193 -6.81 -16.68 -1.53
CA SER A 193 -7.30 -15.88 -2.65
C SER A 193 -6.30 -14.81 -3.08
N LEU A 194 -5.58 -14.20 -2.13
CA LEU A 194 -4.48 -13.28 -2.43
C LEU A 194 -3.34 -13.99 -3.17
N PHE A 195 -3.00 -15.21 -2.77
CA PHE A 195 -2.00 -16.02 -3.47
C PHE A 195 -2.39 -16.23 -4.95
N SER A 196 -3.64 -16.62 -5.24
CA SER A 196 -4.11 -16.80 -6.61
C SER A 196 -4.00 -15.51 -7.44
N ILE A 197 -4.28 -14.35 -6.84
CA ILE A 197 -4.13 -13.06 -7.52
C ILE A 197 -2.66 -12.75 -7.82
N LEU A 198 -1.75 -13.03 -6.86
CA LEU A 198 -0.32 -12.74 -7.00
C LEU A 198 0.36 -13.62 -8.05
N GLU A 199 0.02 -14.90 -8.10
CA GLU A 199 0.69 -15.90 -8.92
C GLU A 199 -0.02 -16.13 -10.25
N GLU A 200 -1.32 -16.45 -10.18
CA GLU A 200 -2.11 -16.91 -11.33
C GLU A 200 -2.78 -15.76 -12.07
N LYS A 201 -2.80 -14.56 -11.45
CA LYS A 201 -3.55 -13.38 -11.95
C LYS A 201 -5.02 -13.72 -12.21
N GLU A 202 -5.56 -14.61 -11.39
CA GLU A 202 -6.95 -15.05 -11.43
C GLU A 202 -7.69 -14.57 -10.20
N ILE A 203 -8.89 -14.07 -10.42
CA ILE A 203 -9.83 -13.74 -9.35
C ILE A 203 -10.90 -14.84 -9.33
N GLN A 204 -11.11 -15.49 -8.18
CA GLN A 204 -12.18 -16.45 -8.01
C GLN A 204 -13.30 -15.85 -7.18
N ILE A 205 -14.49 -15.74 -7.77
CA ILE A 205 -15.71 -15.23 -7.11
C ILE A 205 -16.78 -16.31 -7.18
N ARG A 206 -17.24 -16.79 -6.03
CA ARG A 206 -18.29 -17.85 -5.90
C ARG A 206 -18.07 -19.06 -6.83
N GLY A 207 -16.82 -19.47 -7.01
CA GLY A 207 -16.48 -20.61 -7.87
C GLY A 207 -16.26 -20.26 -9.35
N PHE A 208 -16.57 -19.04 -9.78
CA PHE A 208 -16.21 -18.58 -11.12
C PHE A 208 -14.79 -18.05 -11.15
N LYS A 209 -13.97 -18.58 -12.06
CA LYS A 209 -12.60 -18.13 -12.29
C LYS A 209 -12.60 -17.04 -13.35
N LEU A 210 -12.12 -15.87 -12.98
CA LEU A 210 -11.97 -14.73 -13.86
C LEU A 210 -10.48 -14.41 -14.01
N ARG A 211 -10.02 -14.42 -15.24
CA ARG A 211 -8.64 -14.02 -15.56
C ARG A 211 -8.57 -12.53 -15.81
N ILE A 212 -8.37 -11.78 -14.75
CA ILE A 212 -8.14 -10.33 -14.82
C ILE A 212 -6.71 -10.09 -14.37
N PRO A 213 -5.78 -9.79 -15.29
CA PRO A 213 -4.36 -9.60 -14.97
C PRO A 213 -4.13 -8.25 -14.28
N LEU A 214 -4.50 -8.17 -12.99
CA LEU A 214 -4.33 -6.97 -12.19
C LEU A 214 -2.86 -6.60 -12.05
N ASP A 215 -2.59 -5.32 -12.19
CA ASP A 215 -1.28 -4.71 -11.99
C ASP A 215 -1.25 -3.95 -10.67
N ILE A 216 -0.77 -4.58 -9.60
CA ILE A 216 -0.81 -4.05 -8.25
C ILE A 216 0.55 -4.22 -7.57
N GLN A 217 1.02 -3.17 -6.91
CA GLN A 217 2.13 -3.27 -5.97
C GLN A 217 1.59 -3.60 -4.59
N PHE A 218 1.69 -4.86 -4.18
CA PHE A 218 1.30 -5.27 -2.83
C PHE A 218 2.38 -4.94 -1.80
N VAL A 219 1.92 -4.41 -0.67
CA VAL A 219 2.72 -4.21 0.53
C VAL A 219 1.95 -4.81 1.71
N PHE A 220 2.61 -5.67 2.44
CA PHE A 220 2.06 -6.32 3.63
C PHE A 220 2.77 -5.80 4.87
N THR A 221 2.07 -5.80 6.00
CA THR A 221 2.70 -5.62 7.30
C THR A 221 2.34 -6.77 8.22
N ALA A 222 3.29 -7.17 9.06
CA ALA A 222 3.07 -8.19 10.07
C ALA A 222 3.86 -7.86 11.33
N ASN A 223 3.32 -8.27 12.47
CA ASN A 223 4.00 -8.23 13.74
C ASN A 223 4.42 -9.67 14.11
N PRO A 224 5.72 -9.94 14.33
CA PRO A 224 6.18 -11.28 14.71
C PRO A 224 5.52 -11.84 15.97
N GLU A 225 5.15 -10.99 16.92
CA GLU A 225 4.47 -11.41 18.16
C GLU A 225 3.04 -11.91 17.90
N ASP A 226 2.38 -11.43 16.85
CA ASP A 226 1.02 -11.82 16.52
C ASP A 226 0.95 -13.22 15.86
N TYR A 227 2.07 -13.75 15.33
CA TYR A 227 2.14 -15.09 14.75
C TYR A 227 1.81 -16.23 15.73
N THR A 228 2.04 -16.02 17.02
CA THR A 228 1.77 -17.02 18.05
C THR A 228 0.35 -16.95 18.61
N ASN A 229 -0.29 -15.79 18.53
CA ASN A 229 -1.55 -15.51 19.23
C ASN A 229 -2.76 -15.30 18.31
N ARG A 230 -2.58 -14.88 17.05
CA ARG A 230 -3.68 -14.46 16.17
C ARG A 230 -3.77 -15.16 14.83
N GLY A 231 -2.72 -15.82 14.40
CA GLY A 231 -2.69 -16.51 13.12
C GLY A 231 -1.30 -16.53 12.50
N SER A 232 -1.19 -17.16 11.35
CA SER A 232 0.06 -17.24 10.59
C SER A 232 -0.19 -16.87 9.13
N ILE A 233 0.85 -16.40 8.45
CA ILE A 233 0.80 -16.27 7.00
C ILE A 233 0.88 -17.68 6.41
N VAL A 234 -0.08 -18.04 5.55
CA VAL A 234 -0.05 -19.34 4.88
C VAL A 234 1.20 -19.46 4.01
N THR A 235 1.85 -20.63 4.08
CA THR A 235 3.13 -20.86 3.39
C THR A 235 3.12 -20.47 1.91
N PRO A 236 2.10 -20.83 1.11
CA PRO A 236 2.09 -20.46 -0.30
C PRO A 236 2.13 -18.93 -0.53
N LEU A 237 1.44 -18.16 0.29
CA LEU A 237 1.47 -16.70 0.20
C LEU A 237 2.83 -16.13 0.63
N LYS A 238 3.40 -16.67 1.72
CA LYS A 238 4.71 -16.26 2.23
C LYS A 238 5.81 -16.42 1.17
N ASP A 239 5.79 -17.53 0.44
CA ASP A 239 6.78 -17.84 -0.61
C ASP A 239 6.67 -16.91 -1.84
N ARG A 240 5.50 -16.27 -2.04
CA ARG A 240 5.24 -15.35 -3.16
C ARG A 240 5.47 -13.88 -2.81
N ILE A 241 5.71 -13.58 -1.54
CA ILE A 241 6.16 -12.26 -1.12
C ILE A 241 7.68 -12.22 -1.33
N GLY A 242 8.11 -11.54 -2.37
CA GLY A 242 9.51 -11.56 -2.82
C GLY A 242 10.51 -10.94 -1.83
N SER A 243 10.08 -9.97 -1.00
CA SER A 243 10.96 -9.33 -0.02
C SER A 243 10.29 -9.22 1.35
N GLN A 244 11.03 -9.69 2.37
CA GLN A 244 10.67 -9.50 3.78
C GLN A 244 11.69 -8.55 4.41
N ILE A 245 11.22 -7.43 4.96
CA ILE A 245 12.06 -6.36 5.49
C ILE A 245 11.79 -6.22 6.98
N LEU A 246 12.80 -6.49 7.79
CA LEU A 246 12.73 -6.33 9.24
C LEU A 246 12.85 -4.86 9.59
N THR A 247 11.85 -4.36 10.32
CA THR A 247 11.89 -3.01 10.91
C THR A 247 12.34 -3.09 12.36
N HIS A 248 12.80 -1.97 12.92
CA HIS A 248 13.30 -1.90 14.28
C HIS A 248 12.95 -0.56 14.93
N TYR A 249 13.08 -0.45 16.21
CA TYR A 249 13.01 0.84 16.92
C TYR A 249 14.27 1.68 16.67
N PRO A 250 14.22 3.00 16.94
CA PRO A 250 15.40 3.85 16.83
C PRO A 250 16.58 3.28 17.63
N LEU A 251 17.75 3.18 16.99
CA LEU A 251 18.97 2.63 17.60
C LEU A 251 19.72 3.61 18.47
N SER A 252 19.36 4.89 18.46
CA SER A 252 19.97 5.92 19.29
C SER A 252 18.92 6.92 19.81
N ILE A 253 19.18 7.46 20.99
CA ILE A 253 18.35 8.49 21.63
C ILE A 253 18.21 9.72 20.73
N ASN A 254 19.28 10.10 20.01
CA ASN A 254 19.24 11.26 19.11
C ASN A 254 18.28 11.07 17.93
N ILE A 255 18.19 9.85 17.39
CA ILE A 255 17.21 9.51 16.34
C ILE A 255 15.81 9.55 16.92
N ALA A 256 15.59 8.95 18.09
CA ALA A 256 14.31 8.95 18.77
C ALA A 256 13.80 10.39 19.01
N LYS A 257 14.66 11.29 19.52
CA LYS A 257 14.34 12.72 19.69
C LYS A 257 13.92 13.40 18.38
N LYS A 258 14.62 13.09 17.25
CA LYS A 258 14.23 13.65 15.95
C LYS A 258 12.83 13.21 15.54
N ILE A 259 12.51 11.94 15.76
CA ILE A 259 11.18 11.37 15.45
C ILE A 259 10.14 12.05 16.34
N THR A 260 10.38 12.13 17.66
CA THR A 260 9.47 12.77 18.61
C THR A 260 9.22 14.23 18.25
N LYS A 261 10.27 14.98 17.90
CA LYS A 261 10.15 16.38 17.46
C LYS A 261 9.33 16.51 16.17
N GLN A 262 9.45 15.56 15.24
CA GLN A 262 8.68 15.55 13.99
C GLN A 262 7.22 15.19 14.22
N GLU A 263 6.93 14.26 15.13
CA GLU A 263 5.59 13.74 15.39
C GLU A 263 4.82 14.56 16.45
N SER A 264 5.50 15.38 17.26
CA SER A 264 4.84 16.31 18.17
C SER A 264 4.11 17.36 17.32
N ASN A 265 2.82 17.15 17.10
CA ASN A 265 1.92 18.05 16.37
C ASN A 265 1.61 19.31 17.20
N ILE A 266 2.61 20.15 17.36
CA ILE A 266 2.40 21.50 17.89
C ILE A 266 1.99 22.35 16.68
N SER A 267 0.79 22.89 16.70
CA SER A 267 0.30 23.82 15.69
C SER A 267 1.32 24.94 15.46
N PRO A 268 1.47 25.49 14.23
CA PRO A 268 2.31 26.65 13.99
C PRO A 268 2.01 27.83 14.92
N ASP A 269 0.74 27.99 15.30
CA ASP A 269 0.29 29.04 16.23
C ASP A 269 0.67 28.73 17.69
N ASP A 270 0.66 27.43 18.07
CA ASP A 270 1.07 26.98 19.39
C ASP A 270 2.59 26.96 19.57
N LYS A 271 3.37 26.85 18.47
CA LYS A 271 4.85 26.86 18.52
C LYS A 271 5.46 28.10 19.14
N LYS A 272 4.75 29.20 19.15
CA LYS A 272 5.18 30.46 19.81
C LYS A 272 5.00 30.42 21.32
N ASN A 273 4.12 29.56 21.85
CA ASN A 273 3.68 29.59 23.23
C ASN A 273 4.05 28.33 24.03
N ILE A 274 4.38 27.21 23.38
CA ILE A 274 4.68 25.94 24.05
C ILE A 274 6.09 25.50 23.67
N LEU A 275 7.06 25.84 24.52
CA LEU A 275 8.43 25.31 24.44
C LEU A 275 8.53 24.07 25.30
N ILE A 276 8.59 22.89 24.70
CA ILE A 276 8.93 21.65 25.42
C ILE A 276 10.44 21.70 25.67
N PRO A 277 10.89 21.76 26.95
CA PRO A 277 12.30 21.77 27.26
C PRO A 277 13.04 20.56 26.66
N GLU A 278 14.26 20.75 26.17
CA GLU A 278 15.07 19.63 25.64
C GLU A 278 15.29 18.55 26.71
N VAL A 279 15.44 18.94 27.97
CA VAL A 279 15.57 18.04 29.13
C VAL A 279 14.35 17.09 29.23
N ALA A 280 13.14 17.60 28.99
CA ALA A 280 11.93 16.76 29.03
C ALA A 280 11.92 15.74 27.90
N LYS A 281 12.34 16.12 26.69
CA LYS A 281 12.48 15.20 25.56
C LYS A 281 13.56 14.15 25.83
N ASP A 282 14.67 14.56 26.44
CA ASP A 282 15.75 13.65 26.86
C ASP A 282 15.26 12.61 27.84
N LEU A 283 14.58 13.05 28.88
CA LEU A 283 14.07 12.17 29.93
C LEU A 283 13.06 11.14 29.36
N VAL A 284 12.15 11.61 28.55
CA VAL A 284 11.14 10.75 27.90
C VAL A 284 11.79 9.66 27.04
N GLU A 285 12.77 10.03 26.21
CA GLU A 285 13.44 9.05 25.33
C GLU A 285 14.40 8.12 26.10
N GLN A 286 15.01 8.60 27.19
CA GLN A 286 15.78 7.73 28.08
C GLN A 286 14.91 6.69 28.77
N ILE A 287 13.76 7.10 29.30
CA ILE A 287 12.78 6.17 29.89
C ILE A 287 12.32 5.14 28.87
N ASN A 288 11.98 5.56 27.65
CA ASN A 288 11.60 4.65 26.58
C ASN A 288 12.69 3.65 26.22
N PHE A 289 13.93 4.14 26.13
CA PHE A 289 15.07 3.29 25.78
C PHE A 289 15.33 2.24 26.87
N ILE A 290 15.31 2.65 28.15
CA ILE A 290 15.47 1.75 29.31
C ILE A 290 14.31 0.73 29.33
N ALA A 291 13.07 1.15 29.16
CA ALA A 291 11.91 0.27 29.18
C ALA A 291 11.98 -0.80 28.08
N ARG A 292 12.41 -0.43 26.86
CA ARG A 292 12.56 -1.38 25.74
C ARG A 292 13.70 -2.38 25.94
N SER A 293 14.77 -1.98 26.62
CA SER A 293 15.93 -2.84 26.91
C SER A 293 15.78 -3.64 28.18
N SER A 294 14.83 -3.30 29.06
CA SER A 294 14.62 -3.95 30.33
C SER A 294 13.96 -5.33 30.17
N GLU A 295 14.47 -6.31 30.91
CA GLU A 295 13.86 -7.64 31.03
C GLU A 295 12.60 -7.64 31.91
N TYR A 296 12.41 -6.59 32.70
CA TYR A 296 11.30 -6.44 33.65
C TYR A 296 10.05 -5.77 33.05
N VAL A 297 10.08 -5.38 31.76
CA VAL A 297 8.96 -4.74 31.07
C VAL A 297 8.33 -5.70 30.07
N ASP A 298 7.14 -6.21 30.42
CA ASP A 298 6.42 -7.19 29.59
C ASP A 298 5.82 -6.56 28.31
N ALA A 299 5.47 -5.28 28.33
CA ALA A 299 4.77 -4.60 27.23
C ALA A 299 5.72 -3.81 26.30
N LYS A 300 6.84 -4.41 25.88
CA LYS A 300 7.86 -3.74 25.04
C LYS A 300 7.29 -3.18 23.72
N SER A 301 6.33 -3.85 23.12
CA SER A 301 5.69 -3.44 21.87
C SER A 301 4.76 -2.23 22.03
N GLY A 302 4.25 -1.96 23.23
CA GLY A 302 3.39 -0.81 23.52
C GLY A 302 4.17 0.50 23.71
N ILE A 303 5.48 0.43 23.95
CA ILE A 303 6.33 1.59 24.21
C ILE A 303 6.98 2.04 22.91
N SER A 304 6.24 2.77 22.09
CA SER A 304 6.76 3.36 20.87
C SER A 304 6.94 4.87 21.01
N THR A 305 7.84 5.44 20.21
CA THR A 305 8.02 6.89 20.11
C THR A 305 6.71 7.61 19.78
N ARG A 306 5.84 6.97 18.98
CA ARG A 306 4.50 7.48 18.66
C ARG A 306 3.60 7.52 19.89
N THR A 307 3.59 6.47 20.72
CA THR A 307 2.79 6.41 21.95
C THR A 307 3.19 7.53 22.91
N VAL A 308 4.50 7.77 23.07
CA VAL A 308 5.03 8.81 23.92
C VAL A 308 4.64 10.20 23.43
N SER A 309 4.78 10.46 22.14
CA SER A 309 4.38 11.73 21.52
C SER A 309 2.90 12.06 21.75
N TYR A 310 2.03 11.04 21.72
CA TYR A 310 0.59 11.23 21.89
C TYR A 310 0.15 11.38 23.36
N THR A 311 0.82 10.71 24.30
CA THR A 311 0.36 10.64 25.70
C THR A 311 1.05 11.62 26.63
N HIS A 312 2.28 12.02 26.33
CA HIS A 312 3.09 12.81 27.27
C HIS A 312 3.46 14.21 26.77
N LEU A 313 3.19 14.54 25.52
CA LEU A 313 3.53 15.84 24.92
C LEU A 313 2.28 16.65 24.49
N ARG A 314 1.09 16.22 24.91
CA ARG A 314 -0.16 16.99 24.81
C ARG A 314 -0.45 17.73 26.08
#